data_82937d8138ed64475629b214204a0682
#
_entry.id   82937d8138ed64475629b214204a0682
#
_cell.length_a   1.000
_cell.length_b   1.000
_cell.length_c   1.000
_cell.angle_alpha   90.00
_cell.angle_beta   90.00
_cell.angle_gamma   90.00
#
_symmetry.space_group_name_H-M   'P 1'
#
loop_
_entity.id
_entity.type
_entity.pdbx_description
1 polymer ?
#
loop_
_entity_poly.entity_id
_entity_poly.type
_entity_poly.pdbx_seq_one_letter_code
_entity_poly.pdbx_strand_id
1 'polypeptide(L)'
;MISKARAEGRAQAAPLARAEISRGQRAARATALRAELHAWDEAELRIRSAITGLKDEPGYRELRDRLAELALRAAGPGASVSEHPEGGVVARAPGLLVDCSLPRLAQRAIEALGPRITELGAA
;
A
#
# COMPACT_ATOMS: atom_id res chain seq x y z
N MET A 1 -7.63 43.95 44.57
CA MET A 1 -6.85 44.21 43.32
C MET A 1 -5.96 43.05 42.96
N ILE A 2 -5.10 42.57 43.85
CA ILE A 2 -4.15 41.47 43.54
C ILE A 2 -4.86 40.16 43.21
N SER A 3 -5.95 39.81 43.92
CA SER A 3 -6.72 38.58 43.68
C SER A 3 -7.46 38.60 42.35
N LYS A 4 -7.91 39.76 41.87
CA LYS A 4 -8.58 39.93 40.59
C LYS A 4 -7.59 39.78 39.42
N ALA A 5 -6.40 40.37 39.55
CA ALA A 5 -5.34 40.24 38.56
C ALA A 5 -4.84 38.78 38.43
N ARG A 6 -4.75 38.04 39.54
CA ARG A 6 -4.41 36.62 39.53
C ARG A 6 -5.49 35.77 38.88
N ALA A 7 -6.76 36.06 39.12
CA ALA A 7 -7.88 35.38 38.49
C ALA A 7 -7.94 35.62 36.99
N GLU A 8 -7.68 36.85 36.54
CA GLU A 8 -7.58 37.19 35.11
C GLU A 8 -6.40 36.50 34.42
N GLY A 9 -5.25 36.45 35.11
CA GLY A 9 -4.06 35.74 34.60
C GLY A 9 -4.33 34.23 34.44
N ARG A 10 -5.00 33.60 35.40
CA ARG A 10 -5.38 32.18 35.30
C ARG A 10 -6.39 31.95 34.19
N ALA A 11 -7.38 32.83 34.02
CA ALA A 11 -8.38 32.74 32.98
C ALA A 11 -7.78 32.85 31.59
N GLN A 12 -6.72 33.64 31.41
CA GLN A 12 -5.99 33.76 30.15
C GLN A 12 -5.04 32.59 29.89
N ALA A 13 -4.40 32.06 30.94
CA ALA A 13 -3.43 30.98 30.85
C ALA A 13 -4.07 29.64 30.45
N ALA A 14 -5.28 29.34 30.93
CA ALA A 14 -5.96 28.08 30.64
C ALA A 14 -6.26 27.83 29.17
N PRO A 15 -6.78 28.82 28.38
CA PRO A 15 -6.98 28.65 26.95
C PRO A 15 -5.67 28.47 26.19
N LEU A 16 -4.60 29.18 26.59
CA LEU A 16 -3.28 29.03 25.96
C LEU A 16 -2.68 27.64 26.20
N ALA A 17 -2.80 27.13 27.43
CA ALA A 17 -2.35 25.79 27.78
C ALA A 17 -3.10 24.72 26.96
N ARG A 18 -4.43 24.86 26.82
CA ARG A 18 -5.24 23.95 26.00
C ARG A 18 -4.83 24.01 24.54
N ALA A 19 -4.55 25.20 24.01
CA ALA A 19 -4.10 25.39 22.63
C ALA A 19 -2.75 24.69 22.39
N GLU A 20 -1.83 24.78 23.35
CA GLU A 20 -0.53 24.09 23.27
C GLU A 20 -0.67 22.57 23.33
N ILE A 21 -1.53 22.05 24.22
CA ILE A 21 -1.83 20.63 24.30
C ILE A 21 -2.41 20.13 22.97
N SER A 22 -3.37 20.88 22.42
CA SER A 22 -3.99 20.54 21.13
C SER A 22 -2.97 20.52 19.98
N ARG A 23 -2.07 21.48 19.95
CA ARG A 23 -0.98 21.52 18.95
C ARG A 23 -0.04 20.33 19.11
N GLY A 24 0.33 20.00 20.35
CA GLY A 24 1.16 18.84 20.67
C GLY A 24 0.51 17.54 20.22
N GLN A 25 -0.79 17.37 20.47
CA GLN A 25 -1.55 16.20 20.05
C GLN A 25 -1.63 16.09 18.52
N ARG A 26 -1.87 17.21 17.85
CA ARG A 26 -1.88 17.24 16.36
C ARG A 26 -0.52 16.91 15.77
N ALA A 27 0.55 17.44 16.35
CA ALA A 27 1.91 17.13 15.92
C ALA A 27 2.25 15.65 16.11
N ALA A 28 1.85 15.08 17.26
CA ALA A 28 2.06 13.66 17.54
C ALA A 28 1.29 12.77 16.55
N ARG A 29 0.03 13.13 16.25
CA ARG A 29 -0.78 12.40 15.25
C ARG A 29 -0.17 12.49 13.85
N ALA A 30 0.31 13.67 13.46
CA ALA A 30 0.97 13.85 12.17
C ALA A 30 2.26 13.04 12.07
N THR A 31 3.04 12.96 13.14
CA THR A 31 4.25 12.13 13.20
C THR A 31 3.90 10.65 13.09
N ALA A 32 2.89 10.18 13.84
CA ALA A 32 2.42 8.81 13.78
C ALA A 32 1.92 8.44 12.37
N LEU A 33 1.12 9.32 11.75
CA LEU A 33 0.62 9.10 10.39
C LEU A 33 1.77 9.01 9.37
N ARG A 34 2.76 9.88 9.48
CA ARG A 34 3.95 9.81 8.59
C ARG A 34 4.71 8.52 8.77
N ALA A 35 4.85 8.03 10.00
CA ALA A 35 5.50 6.75 10.28
C ALA A 35 4.71 5.59 9.68
N GLU A 36 3.39 5.59 9.78
CA GLU A 36 2.51 4.60 9.18
C GLU A 36 2.62 4.60 7.65
N LEU A 37 2.59 5.78 7.03
CA LEU A 37 2.74 5.93 5.58
C LEU A 37 4.11 5.45 5.11
N HIS A 38 5.17 5.75 5.86
CA HIS A 38 6.51 5.29 5.54
C HIS A 38 6.63 3.77 5.62
N ALA A 39 6.07 3.17 6.67
CA ALA A 39 6.04 1.72 6.83
C ALA A 39 5.24 1.04 5.70
N TRP A 40 4.13 1.66 5.29
CA TRP A 40 3.33 1.19 4.16
C TRP A 40 4.12 1.24 2.85
N ASP A 41 4.79 2.36 2.58
CA ASP A 41 5.61 2.53 1.37
C ASP A 41 6.75 1.51 1.32
N GLU A 42 7.40 1.25 2.46
CA GLU A 42 8.43 0.21 2.55
C GLU A 42 7.86 -1.18 2.29
N ALA A 43 6.69 -1.49 2.86
CA ALA A 43 6.04 -2.77 2.65
C ALA A 43 5.67 -2.96 1.17
N GLU A 44 5.15 -1.93 0.51
CA GLU A 44 4.88 -1.94 -0.93
C GLU A 44 6.12 -2.28 -1.75
N LEU A 45 7.22 -1.59 -1.47
CA LEU A 45 8.49 -1.82 -2.17
C LEU A 45 8.99 -3.25 -1.99
N ARG A 46 8.87 -3.81 -0.79
CA ARG A 46 9.27 -5.18 -0.52
C ARG A 46 8.40 -6.19 -1.27
N ILE A 47 7.10 -5.96 -1.31
CA ILE A 47 6.16 -6.82 -2.03
C ILE A 47 6.47 -6.78 -3.53
N ARG A 48 6.65 -5.60 -4.10
CA ARG A 48 7.00 -5.44 -5.51
C ARG A 48 8.32 -6.13 -5.84
N SER A 49 9.36 -5.89 -5.04
CA SER A 49 10.66 -6.51 -5.21
C SER A 49 10.59 -8.04 -5.12
N ALA A 50 9.88 -8.57 -4.13
CA ALA A 50 9.75 -10.00 -3.95
C ALA A 50 9.05 -10.66 -5.15
N ILE A 51 7.97 -10.07 -5.63
CA ILE A 51 7.19 -10.64 -6.74
C ILE A 51 7.93 -10.48 -8.08
N THR A 52 8.47 -9.31 -8.38
CA THR A 52 9.24 -9.11 -9.62
C THR A 52 10.55 -9.87 -9.61
N GLY A 53 11.13 -10.13 -8.44
CA GLY A 53 12.33 -10.96 -8.28
C GLY A 53 12.10 -12.45 -8.56
N LEU A 54 10.86 -12.91 -8.61
CA LEU A 54 10.54 -14.30 -8.96
C LEU A 54 11.02 -14.68 -10.36
N LYS A 55 11.15 -13.70 -11.25
CA LYS A 55 11.68 -13.88 -12.60
C LYS A 55 13.07 -14.52 -12.59
N ASP A 56 13.88 -14.22 -11.59
CA ASP A 56 15.25 -14.69 -11.46
C ASP A 56 15.38 -15.96 -10.59
N GLU A 57 14.26 -16.48 -10.11
CA GLU A 57 14.24 -17.66 -9.24
C GLU A 57 14.19 -18.97 -10.04
N PRO A 58 14.76 -20.08 -9.49
CA PRO A 58 14.79 -21.36 -10.21
C PRO A 58 13.43 -21.93 -10.60
N GLY A 59 12.37 -21.63 -9.86
CA GLY A 59 11.01 -22.11 -10.12
C GLY A 59 10.20 -21.24 -11.06
N TYR A 60 10.79 -20.20 -11.65
CA TYR A 60 10.06 -19.23 -12.47
C TYR A 60 9.40 -19.87 -13.71
N ARG A 61 10.07 -20.79 -14.36
CA ARG A 61 9.54 -21.42 -15.58
C ARG A 61 8.21 -22.12 -15.31
N GLU A 62 8.11 -22.85 -14.23
CA GLU A 62 6.88 -23.54 -13.84
C GLU A 62 5.78 -22.54 -13.47
N LEU A 63 6.13 -21.47 -12.75
CA LEU A 63 5.21 -20.39 -12.44
C LEU A 63 4.69 -19.73 -13.72
N ARG A 64 5.58 -19.38 -14.63
CA ARG A 64 5.24 -18.78 -15.93
C ARG A 64 4.26 -19.67 -16.72
N ASP A 65 4.53 -20.96 -16.78
CA ASP A 65 3.67 -21.92 -17.49
C ASP A 65 2.28 -22.01 -16.87
N ARG A 66 2.19 -21.99 -15.55
CA ARG A 66 0.92 -21.93 -14.83
C ARG A 66 0.15 -20.64 -15.09
N LEU A 67 0.84 -19.52 -15.05
CA LEU A 67 0.22 -18.23 -15.36
C LEU A 67 -0.30 -18.20 -16.79
N ALA A 68 0.44 -18.80 -17.74
CA ALA A 68 -0.01 -18.93 -19.13
C ALA A 68 -1.30 -19.75 -19.24
N GLU A 69 -1.39 -20.86 -18.54
CA GLU A 69 -2.63 -21.68 -18.49
C GLU A 69 -3.81 -20.89 -17.96
N LEU A 70 -3.62 -20.19 -16.83
CA LEU A 70 -4.66 -19.39 -16.21
C LEU A 70 -5.09 -18.23 -17.10
N ALA A 71 -4.13 -17.55 -17.73
CA ALA A 71 -4.41 -16.43 -18.62
C ALA A 71 -5.20 -16.89 -19.86
N LEU A 72 -4.81 -18.02 -20.46
CA LEU A 72 -5.54 -18.58 -21.61
C LEU A 72 -6.95 -19.00 -21.27
N ARG A 73 -7.16 -19.60 -20.11
CA ARG A 73 -8.51 -19.95 -19.62
C ARG A 73 -9.37 -18.71 -19.45
N ALA A 74 -8.81 -17.66 -18.86
CA ALA A 74 -9.53 -16.41 -18.63
C ALA A 74 -9.84 -15.67 -19.92
N ALA A 75 -8.93 -15.69 -20.89
CA ALA A 75 -9.10 -15.00 -22.16
C ALA A 75 -10.00 -15.76 -23.14
N GLY A 76 -10.09 -17.08 -23.00
CA GLY A 76 -10.96 -17.92 -23.80
C GLY A 76 -10.36 -18.38 -25.13
N PRO A 77 -11.19 -19.05 -25.98
CA PRO A 77 -10.72 -19.59 -27.26
C PRO A 77 -10.17 -18.51 -28.20
N GLY A 78 -9.12 -18.83 -28.93
CA GLY A 78 -8.50 -17.91 -29.86
C GLY A 78 -7.55 -16.91 -29.26
N ALA A 79 -7.31 -17.00 -27.94
CA ALA A 79 -6.36 -16.13 -27.26
C ALA A 79 -4.92 -16.56 -27.55
N SER A 80 -4.02 -15.58 -27.60
CA SER A 80 -2.58 -15.80 -27.66
C SER A 80 -1.91 -15.28 -26.41
N VAL A 81 -0.86 -15.98 -25.99
CA VAL A 81 -0.09 -15.63 -24.78
C VAL A 81 1.31 -15.16 -25.20
N SER A 82 1.77 -14.12 -24.51
CA SER A 82 3.16 -13.64 -24.65
C SER A 82 3.75 -13.40 -23.29
N GLU A 83 5.06 -13.55 -23.16
CA GLU A 83 5.77 -13.27 -21.94
C GLU A 83 5.95 -11.76 -21.76
N HIS A 84 5.73 -11.28 -20.53
CA HIS A 84 5.95 -9.88 -20.19
C HIS A 84 7.45 -9.62 -19.96
N PRO A 85 7.99 -8.47 -20.42
CA PRO A 85 9.41 -8.17 -20.22
C PRO A 85 9.89 -8.20 -18.78
N GLU A 86 9.01 -7.85 -17.83
CA GLU A 86 9.31 -7.83 -16.39
C GLU A 86 8.90 -9.12 -15.68
N GLY A 87 8.51 -10.15 -16.43
CA GLY A 87 8.10 -11.43 -15.91
C GLY A 87 6.58 -11.62 -15.93
N GLY A 88 6.18 -12.89 -15.90
CA GLY A 88 4.79 -13.26 -16.08
C GLY A 88 4.36 -13.23 -17.53
N VAL A 89 3.06 -13.32 -17.76
CA VAL A 89 2.50 -13.43 -19.11
C VAL A 89 1.28 -12.52 -19.29
N VAL A 90 0.99 -12.23 -20.55
CA VAL A 90 -0.22 -11.48 -20.95
C VAL A 90 -0.92 -12.29 -22.03
N ALA A 91 -2.21 -12.54 -21.87
CA ALA A 91 -3.03 -13.18 -22.90
C ALA A 91 -3.90 -12.14 -23.60
N ARG A 92 -4.01 -12.26 -24.91
CA ARG A 92 -4.80 -11.36 -25.74
C ARG A 92 -5.79 -12.14 -26.58
N ALA A 93 -7.02 -11.66 -26.58
CA ALA A 93 -8.09 -12.12 -27.44
C ALA A 93 -8.82 -10.89 -27.99
N PRO A 94 -9.66 -11.01 -29.03
CA PRO A 94 -10.39 -9.85 -29.55
C PRO A 94 -11.21 -9.15 -28.45
N GLY A 95 -10.88 -7.88 -28.17
CA GLY A 95 -11.56 -7.08 -27.17
C GLY A 95 -11.26 -7.42 -25.71
N LEU A 96 -10.27 -8.30 -25.46
CA LEU A 96 -9.94 -8.74 -24.10
C LEU A 96 -8.42 -8.86 -23.91
N LEU A 97 -7.96 -8.30 -22.80
CA LEU A 97 -6.57 -8.44 -22.35
C LEU A 97 -6.57 -9.02 -20.95
N VAL A 98 -5.86 -10.12 -20.73
CA VAL A 98 -5.67 -10.70 -19.40
C VAL A 98 -4.21 -10.52 -19.00
N ASP A 99 -3.98 -9.65 -18.03
CA ASP A 99 -2.64 -9.32 -17.57
C ASP A 99 -2.28 -10.16 -16.34
N CYS A 100 -1.44 -11.17 -16.56
CA CYS A 100 -0.84 -12.00 -15.52
C CYS A 100 0.65 -11.74 -15.40
N SER A 101 1.09 -10.51 -15.67
CA SER A 101 2.47 -10.09 -15.46
C SER A 101 2.80 -10.01 -13.97
N LEU A 102 4.08 -10.15 -13.63
CA LEU A 102 4.53 -10.01 -12.24
C LEU A 102 4.25 -8.63 -11.67
N PRO A 103 4.44 -7.51 -12.41
CA PRO A 103 4.03 -6.20 -11.92
C PRO A 103 2.54 -6.11 -11.57
N ARG A 104 1.68 -6.72 -12.37
CA ARG A 104 0.25 -6.72 -12.10
C ARG A 104 -0.11 -7.56 -10.88
N LEU A 105 0.54 -8.71 -10.73
CA LEU A 105 0.35 -9.57 -9.55
C LEU A 105 0.83 -8.85 -8.28
N ALA A 106 1.94 -8.12 -8.36
CA ALA A 106 2.43 -7.30 -7.26
C ALA A 106 1.40 -6.24 -6.87
N GLN A 107 0.82 -5.54 -7.84
CA GLN A 107 -0.20 -4.53 -7.59
C GLN A 107 -1.43 -5.12 -6.91
N ARG A 108 -1.89 -6.28 -7.36
CA ARG A 108 -3.03 -6.99 -6.74
C ARG A 108 -2.73 -7.41 -5.31
N ALA A 109 -1.51 -7.89 -5.04
CA ALA A 109 -1.10 -8.27 -3.69
C ALA A 109 -1.09 -7.06 -2.76
N ILE A 110 -0.60 -5.91 -3.22
CA ILE A 110 -0.58 -4.67 -2.45
C ILE A 110 -2.02 -4.20 -2.15
N GLU A 111 -2.90 -4.21 -3.14
CA GLU A 111 -4.31 -3.83 -2.97
C GLU A 111 -5.02 -4.75 -1.98
N ALA A 112 -4.74 -6.05 -2.02
CA ALA A 112 -5.34 -7.02 -1.11
C ALA A 112 -4.88 -6.83 0.34
N LEU A 113 -3.65 -6.36 0.57
CA LEU A 113 -3.09 -6.16 1.90
C LEU A 113 -3.37 -4.77 2.47
N GLY A 114 -3.69 -3.79 1.63
CA GLY A 114 -3.93 -2.41 2.04
C GLY A 114 -4.93 -2.26 3.18
N PRO A 115 -6.15 -2.81 3.09
CA PRO A 115 -7.13 -2.73 4.17
C PRO A 115 -6.66 -3.38 5.47
N ARG A 116 -5.95 -4.50 5.39
CA ARG A 116 -5.42 -5.21 6.56
C ARG A 116 -4.36 -4.41 7.30
N ILE A 117 -3.48 -3.74 6.55
CA ILE A 117 -2.44 -2.88 7.15
C ILE A 117 -3.08 -1.68 7.83
N THR A 118 -4.11 -1.09 7.24
CA THR A 118 -4.88 0.00 7.83
C THR A 118 -5.57 -0.44 9.11
N GLU A 119 -6.19 -1.62 9.13
CA GLU A 119 -6.82 -2.21 10.31
C GLU A 119 -5.81 -2.44 11.44
N LEU A 120 -4.64 -2.96 11.12
CA LEU A 120 -3.55 -3.18 12.08
C LEU A 120 -3.01 -1.86 12.61
N GLY A 121 -2.92 -0.83 11.79
CA GLY A 121 -2.49 0.50 12.20
C GLY A 121 -3.53 1.23 13.04
N ALA A 122 -4.81 0.91 12.92
CA ALA A 122 -5.90 1.51 13.70
C ALA A 122 -6.06 0.89 15.10
N ALA A 123 -5.51 -0.27 15.31
CA ALA A 123 -5.51 -0.95 16.60
C ALA A 123 -4.31 -0.53 17.45
#